data_aa0b0badee546d7039aa28d253291fec
#
_entry.id   aa0b0badee546d7039aa28d253291fec
#
_cell.length_a   1.000
_cell.length_b   1.000
_cell.length_c   1.000
_cell.angle_alpha   90.00
_cell.angle_beta   90.00
_cell.angle_gamma   90.00
#
_symmetry.space_group_name_H-M   'P 1'
#
loop_
_entity.id
_entity.type
_entity.pdbx_description
1 polymer ?
#
loop_
_entity_poly.entity_id
_entity_poly.type
_entity_poly.pdbx_seq_one_letter_code
_entity_poly.pdbx_strand_id
1 'polypeptide(L)'
;MRIVEIREKTVPISSPIRNAYIDFSKMTLSLVAVVTDVIRDGKPVVGYGFNSNGRYGQGKLMRERFIPRILEADPAMLVNDAGDNLDPHKIWATMFTNEKPGGHGERSVAIGTIDMAIWDAVAKIEGKPLFQLLADRYGNGEPNRKIFVYAAGGYYYPGQDHEKLKDEMRSYIDRGYTVVKKKIGGASLDEDLRRIDSILSVLQDGQKLAVDANGRFDLDTAIQYAKALSQYDLFWYEEPGDPLDFELQATLRNYYDKPMATGEDLFSMQDARNLIRYGGMRPDRDWLQFDCALSYGLVEYLRTLDMLHQHGWSPSRCIPHGGHQMSLNIAAGLGLGGNESYPDLFQPYGGFPDGVKVDGGYITMPDLPGIGFEGKADLFAEMQKLSA
;
A
#
# COMPACT_ATOMS: atom_id res chain seq x y z
N MET A 1 -30.11 9.26 -2.70
CA MET A 1 -28.94 8.57 -2.07
C MET A 1 -28.12 9.56 -1.30
N ARG A 2 -27.64 9.20 -0.10
CA ARG A 2 -26.78 10.05 0.73
C ARG A 2 -25.93 9.22 1.68
N ILE A 3 -24.82 9.81 2.12
CA ILE A 3 -24.06 9.35 3.28
C ILE A 3 -24.84 9.79 4.54
N VAL A 4 -25.16 8.82 5.39
CA VAL A 4 -25.94 9.07 6.62
C VAL A 4 -25.00 9.40 7.77
N GLU A 5 -23.85 8.69 7.83
CA GLU A 5 -22.89 8.81 8.91
C GLU A 5 -21.51 8.35 8.42
N ILE A 6 -20.47 8.93 8.98
CA ILE A 6 -19.09 8.44 8.84
C ILE A 6 -18.51 8.33 10.25
N ARG A 7 -18.07 7.13 10.60
CA ARG A 7 -17.47 6.82 11.89
C ARG A 7 -15.99 6.53 11.73
N GLU A 8 -15.17 7.01 12.63
CA GLU A 8 -13.75 6.72 12.72
C GLU A 8 -13.39 6.23 14.12
N LYS A 9 -12.51 5.25 14.20
CA LYS A 9 -11.92 4.75 15.44
C LYS A 9 -10.45 4.46 15.25
N THR A 10 -9.62 5.18 16.01
CA THR A 10 -8.19 4.87 16.10
C THR A 10 -7.99 3.68 17.05
N VAL A 11 -7.27 2.67 16.58
CA VAL A 11 -6.97 1.44 17.33
C VAL A 11 -5.46 1.19 17.38
N PRO A 12 -4.92 0.59 18.46
CA PRO A 12 -3.52 0.24 18.53
C PRO A 12 -3.22 -0.96 17.62
N ILE A 13 -2.07 -0.91 16.95
CA ILE A 13 -1.42 -2.08 16.36
C ILE A 13 -0.13 -2.29 17.11
N SER A 14 -0.07 -3.28 18.00
CA SER A 14 1.17 -3.64 18.66
C SER A 14 1.87 -4.74 17.86
N SER A 15 3.10 -4.47 17.41
CA SER A 15 3.94 -5.46 16.74
C SER A 15 5.36 -5.39 17.30
N PRO A 16 6.02 -6.54 17.55
CA PRO A 16 7.37 -6.57 18.09
C PRO A 16 8.46 -6.26 17.05
N ILE A 17 8.09 -6.00 15.80
CA ILE A 17 9.04 -5.79 14.73
C ILE A 17 9.68 -4.40 14.79
N ARG A 18 10.87 -4.30 14.20
CA ARG A 18 11.61 -3.05 14.01
C ARG A 18 12.28 -3.02 12.64
N ASN A 19 12.27 -1.86 12.01
CA ASN A 19 13.15 -1.57 10.88
C ASN A 19 14.31 -0.64 11.34
N ALA A 20 14.98 0.02 10.41
CA ALA A 20 16.08 0.92 10.70
C ALA A 20 15.67 2.20 11.48
N TYR A 21 14.37 2.56 11.43
CA TYR A 21 13.81 3.78 12.04
C TYR A 21 12.75 3.53 13.10
N ILE A 22 11.84 2.59 12.86
CA ILE A 22 10.56 2.51 13.56
C ILE A 22 10.51 1.29 14.49
N ASP A 23 10.05 1.52 15.70
CA ASP A 23 9.57 0.52 16.64
C ASP A 23 8.03 0.46 16.54
N PHE A 24 7.52 -0.64 16.02
CA PHE A 24 6.09 -0.81 15.75
C PHE A 24 5.26 -1.18 16.97
N SER A 25 5.85 -1.22 18.17
CA SER A 25 5.16 -1.58 19.42
C SER A 25 4.09 -0.58 19.86
N LYS A 26 4.16 0.67 19.40
CA LYS A 26 3.24 1.75 19.78
C LYS A 26 2.40 2.29 18.61
N MET A 27 2.38 1.56 17.54
CA MET A 27 1.68 1.98 16.32
C MET A 27 0.17 1.98 16.48
N THR A 28 -0.48 2.89 15.76
CA THR A 28 -1.95 2.94 15.67
C THR A 28 -2.38 2.92 14.20
N LEU A 29 -3.60 2.50 13.96
CA LEU A 29 -4.30 2.75 12.72
C LEU A 29 -5.71 3.28 12.99
N SER A 30 -6.33 3.88 11.97
CA SER A 30 -7.73 4.31 12.01
C SER A 30 -8.57 3.42 11.13
N LEU A 31 -9.69 2.95 11.69
CA LEU A 31 -10.77 2.29 10.96
C LEU A 31 -11.84 3.33 10.61
N VAL A 32 -12.39 3.26 9.40
CA VAL A 32 -13.50 4.14 8.95
C VAL A 32 -14.64 3.29 8.45
N ALA A 33 -15.87 3.69 8.79
CA ALA A 33 -17.12 3.16 8.25
C ALA A 33 -17.94 4.30 7.67
N VAL A 34 -18.31 4.18 6.39
CA VAL A 34 -19.22 5.10 5.68
C VAL A 34 -20.57 4.43 5.55
N VAL A 35 -21.57 4.91 6.30
CA VAL A 35 -22.93 4.37 6.29
C VAL A 35 -23.77 5.14 5.28
N THR A 36 -24.42 4.43 4.37
CA THR A 36 -25.31 5.01 3.35
C THR A 36 -26.79 4.75 3.67
N ASP A 37 -27.68 5.47 3.00
CA ASP A 37 -29.13 5.20 3.06
C ASP A 37 -29.59 4.11 2.06
N VAL A 38 -28.65 3.51 1.33
CA VAL A 38 -28.93 2.39 0.43
C VAL A 38 -29.11 1.11 1.24
N ILE A 39 -30.26 0.45 1.04
CA ILE A 39 -30.57 -0.80 1.75
C ILE A 39 -30.38 -2.00 0.82
N ARG A 40 -29.60 -2.97 1.28
CA ARG A 40 -29.48 -4.30 0.67
C ARG A 40 -29.66 -5.37 1.75
N ASP A 41 -30.44 -6.38 1.44
CA ASP A 41 -30.76 -7.49 2.37
C ASP A 41 -31.22 -7.00 3.75
N GLY A 42 -32.02 -5.90 3.75
CA GLY A 42 -32.58 -5.30 4.96
C GLY A 42 -31.60 -4.51 5.82
N LYS A 43 -30.39 -4.25 5.34
CA LYS A 43 -29.34 -3.49 6.06
C LYS A 43 -28.79 -2.35 5.20
N PRO A 44 -28.33 -1.25 5.82
CA PRO A 44 -27.60 -0.22 5.12
C PRO A 44 -26.33 -0.78 4.47
N VAL A 45 -26.01 -0.32 3.26
CA VAL A 45 -24.71 -0.56 2.67
C VAL A 45 -23.69 0.29 3.41
N VAL A 46 -22.63 -0.37 3.90
CA VAL A 46 -21.54 0.26 4.64
C VAL A 46 -20.22 0.01 3.90
N GLY A 47 -19.54 1.08 3.55
CA GLY A 47 -18.16 1.00 3.05
C GLY A 47 -17.18 1.13 4.19
N TYR A 48 -16.10 0.33 4.14
CA TYR A 48 -15.05 0.30 5.14
C TYR A 48 -13.71 0.69 4.56
N GLY A 49 -12.84 1.23 5.42
CA GLY A 49 -11.46 1.54 5.11
C GLY A 49 -10.59 1.54 6.36
N PHE A 50 -9.30 1.38 6.17
CA PHE A 50 -8.31 1.59 7.20
C PHE A 50 -6.98 2.05 6.57
N ASN A 51 -6.19 2.83 7.31
CA ASN A 51 -4.91 3.29 6.79
C ASN A 51 -3.84 2.20 6.87
N SER A 52 -2.83 2.35 6.04
CA SER A 52 -1.60 1.59 6.15
C SER A 52 -0.80 1.98 7.40
N ASN A 53 0.35 1.35 7.61
CA ASN A 53 1.13 1.43 8.84
C ASN A 53 1.59 2.85 9.20
N GLY A 54 1.70 3.10 10.50
CA GLY A 54 2.65 4.05 11.02
C GLY A 54 2.30 5.51 11.05
N ARG A 55 1.03 5.86 11.23
CA ARG A 55 0.63 7.26 11.39
C ARG A 55 -0.21 7.42 12.65
N TYR A 56 -0.23 8.62 13.24
CA TYR A 56 -0.77 8.83 14.59
C TYR A 56 -1.84 9.94 14.66
N GLY A 57 -1.76 10.94 13.77
CA GLY A 57 -2.64 12.11 13.79
C GLY A 57 -3.88 12.01 12.91
N GLN A 58 -3.96 11.02 12.04
CA GLN A 58 -5.00 10.91 10.99
C GLN A 58 -6.43 10.85 11.55
N GLY A 59 -6.66 10.14 12.65
CA GLY A 59 -8.00 10.00 13.23
C GLY A 59 -8.60 11.34 13.67
N LYS A 60 -7.80 12.20 14.29
CA LYS A 60 -8.22 13.55 14.68
C LYS A 60 -8.54 14.40 13.45
N LEU A 61 -7.70 14.37 12.43
CA LEU A 61 -7.94 15.10 11.17
C LEU A 61 -9.24 14.64 10.51
N MET A 62 -9.53 13.34 10.49
CA MET A 62 -10.79 12.82 9.97
C MET A 62 -11.98 13.34 10.75
N ARG A 63 -12.02 13.16 12.07
CA ARG A 63 -13.18 13.53 12.90
C ARG A 63 -13.45 15.02 12.95
N GLU A 64 -12.41 15.85 13.02
CA GLU A 64 -12.56 17.29 13.26
C GLU A 64 -12.56 18.13 11.97
N ARG A 65 -12.14 17.54 10.82
CA ARG A 65 -11.93 18.32 9.60
C ARG A 65 -12.60 17.72 8.36
N PHE A 66 -12.31 16.47 8.02
CA PHE A 66 -12.73 15.92 6.73
C PHE A 66 -14.14 15.30 6.75
N ILE A 67 -14.48 14.59 7.81
CA ILE A 67 -15.83 14.01 7.99
C ILE A 67 -16.88 15.13 8.06
N PRO A 68 -16.73 16.21 8.86
CA PRO A 68 -17.68 17.31 8.87
C PRO A 68 -17.91 17.92 7.48
N ARG A 69 -16.87 18.12 6.68
CA ARG A 69 -17.01 18.68 5.31
C ARG A 69 -17.91 17.83 4.42
N ILE A 70 -17.80 16.51 4.52
CA ILE A 70 -18.66 15.59 3.74
C ILE A 70 -20.10 15.65 4.24
N LEU A 71 -20.31 15.59 5.57
CA LEU A 71 -21.65 15.53 6.16
C LEU A 71 -22.42 16.86 6.08
N GLU A 72 -21.71 17.99 6.01
CA GLU A 72 -22.29 19.34 5.85
C GLU A 72 -22.53 19.71 4.38
N ALA A 73 -21.95 18.98 3.44
CA ALA A 73 -22.16 19.23 2.01
C ALA A 73 -23.60 18.84 1.59
N ASP A 74 -24.12 19.52 0.55
CA ASP A 74 -25.37 19.09 -0.07
C ASP A 74 -25.20 17.66 -0.62
N PRO A 75 -26.02 16.68 -0.17
CA PRO A 75 -25.92 15.31 -0.67
C PRO A 75 -25.99 15.19 -2.20
N ALA A 76 -26.70 16.09 -2.89
CA ALA A 76 -26.77 16.10 -4.34
C ALA A 76 -25.40 16.37 -5.02
N MET A 77 -24.49 17.02 -4.30
CA MET A 77 -23.12 17.29 -4.78
C MET A 77 -22.16 16.11 -4.59
N LEU A 78 -22.57 15.06 -3.88
CA LEU A 78 -21.74 13.91 -3.53
C LEU A 78 -22.08 12.65 -4.33
N VAL A 79 -23.08 12.72 -5.19
CA VAL A 79 -23.54 11.59 -6.03
C VAL A 79 -23.09 11.76 -7.48
N ASN A 80 -23.07 10.66 -8.22
CA ASN A 80 -22.83 10.66 -9.65
C ASN A 80 -23.97 11.39 -10.40
N ASP A 81 -23.78 11.65 -11.69
CA ASP A 81 -24.74 12.43 -12.51
C ASP A 81 -26.10 11.71 -12.67
N ALA A 82 -26.12 10.39 -12.56
CA ALA A 82 -27.35 9.59 -12.57
C ALA A 82 -28.09 9.63 -11.21
N GLY A 83 -27.43 10.03 -10.14
CA GLY A 83 -28.00 10.08 -8.78
C GLY A 83 -28.19 8.70 -8.13
N ASP A 84 -27.66 7.63 -8.74
CA ASP A 84 -27.85 6.25 -8.32
C ASP A 84 -26.66 5.64 -7.56
N ASN A 85 -25.52 6.36 -7.50
CA ASN A 85 -24.38 5.99 -6.67
C ASN A 85 -23.63 7.22 -6.14
N LEU A 86 -22.76 7.03 -5.15
CA LEU A 86 -21.82 8.04 -4.70
C LEU A 86 -20.77 8.32 -5.79
N ASP A 87 -20.26 9.57 -5.83
CA ASP A 87 -19.16 9.96 -6.70
C ASP A 87 -17.88 10.17 -5.87
N PRO A 88 -16.93 9.24 -5.90
CA PRO A 88 -15.69 9.38 -5.13
C PRO A 88 -14.88 10.64 -5.48
N HIS A 89 -14.89 11.07 -6.75
CA HIS A 89 -14.16 12.27 -7.17
C HIS A 89 -14.76 13.55 -6.58
N LYS A 90 -16.09 13.66 -6.56
CA LYS A 90 -16.81 14.80 -5.96
C LYS A 90 -16.62 14.83 -4.44
N ILE A 91 -16.68 13.66 -3.77
CA ILE A 91 -16.45 13.55 -2.33
C ILE A 91 -15.00 13.89 -1.98
N TRP A 92 -14.04 13.38 -2.76
CA TRP A 92 -12.62 13.70 -2.61
C TRP A 92 -12.37 15.21 -2.76
N ALA A 93 -12.92 15.85 -3.79
CA ALA A 93 -12.84 17.29 -3.97
C ALA A 93 -13.45 18.08 -2.80
N THR A 94 -14.55 17.59 -2.23
CA THR A 94 -15.18 18.19 -1.04
C THR A 94 -14.25 18.16 0.17
N MET A 95 -13.53 17.06 0.39
CA MET A 95 -12.52 16.99 1.46
C MET A 95 -11.37 18.00 1.26
N PHE A 96 -11.02 18.33 0.02
CA PHE A 96 -9.98 19.31 -0.29
C PHE A 96 -10.41 20.77 -0.22
N THR A 97 -11.66 21.07 0.07
CA THR A 97 -12.13 22.46 0.22
C THR A 97 -11.30 23.19 1.29
N ASN A 98 -10.73 24.36 0.94
CA ASN A 98 -9.86 25.17 1.80
C ASN A 98 -8.55 24.48 2.25
N GLU A 99 -8.07 23.48 1.53
CA GLU A 99 -6.74 22.93 1.75
C GLU A 99 -5.68 23.69 0.94
N LYS A 100 -4.61 24.12 1.62
CA LYS A 100 -3.45 24.70 0.92
C LYS A 100 -2.64 23.59 0.22
N PRO A 101 -2.07 23.87 -0.96
CA PRO A 101 -1.14 22.97 -1.63
C PRO A 101 0.10 22.65 -0.76
N GLY A 102 0.71 21.48 -0.96
CA GLY A 102 1.90 21.04 -0.23
C GLY A 102 1.59 20.51 1.17
N GLY A 103 2.64 20.19 1.93
CA GLY A 103 2.50 19.70 3.30
C GLY A 103 1.81 18.34 3.37
N HIS A 104 2.21 17.40 2.50
CA HIS A 104 1.67 16.05 2.48
C HIS A 104 2.20 15.22 3.66
N GLY A 105 1.35 14.36 4.26
CA GLY A 105 1.67 13.58 5.44
C GLY A 105 0.40 13.04 6.10
N GLU A 106 0.18 13.31 7.38
CA GLU A 106 -1.03 12.85 8.11
C GLU A 106 -2.35 13.22 7.40
N ARG A 107 -2.39 14.37 6.72
CA ARG A 107 -3.54 14.80 5.93
C ARG A 107 -3.83 13.86 4.76
N SER A 108 -2.79 13.41 4.06
CA SER A 108 -2.96 12.49 2.93
C SER A 108 -3.46 11.13 3.38
N VAL A 109 -2.99 10.66 4.53
CA VAL A 109 -3.46 9.42 5.16
C VAL A 109 -4.92 9.53 5.58
N ALA A 110 -5.32 10.64 6.21
CA ALA A 110 -6.69 10.85 6.67
C ALA A 110 -7.69 10.86 5.50
N ILE A 111 -7.40 11.62 4.43
CA ILE A 111 -8.25 11.67 3.25
C ILE A 111 -8.26 10.31 2.54
N GLY A 112 -7.12 9.66 2.38
CA GLY A 112 -7.00 8.36 1.71
C GLY A 112 -7.80 7.25 2.40
N THR A 113 -7.86 7.27 3.73
CA THR A 113 -8.63 6.27 4.50
C THR A 113 -10.14 6.46 4.31
N ILE A 114 -10.61 7.71 4.27
CA ILE A 114 -12.03 8.00 3.98
C ILE A 114 -12.36 7.66 2.53
N ASP A 115 -11.51 8.04 1.59
CA ASP A 115 -11.66 7.73 0.16
C ASP A 115 -11.79 6.22 -0.08
N MET A 116 -10.97 5.41 0.61
CA MET A 116 -11.06 3.95 0.55
C MET A 116 -12.44 3.44 0.96
N ALA A 117 -12.99 3.94 2.07
CA ALA A 117 -14.32 3.55 2.54
C ALA A 117 -15.42 4.00 1.55
N ILE A 118 -15.25 5.13 0.89
CA ILE A 118 -16.16 5.59 -0.18
C ILE A 118 -16.13 4.64 -1.38
N TRP A 119 -14.94 4.25 -1.86
CA TRP A 119 -14.83 3.32 -2.98
C TRP A 119 -15.36 1.92 -2.65
N ASP A 120 -15.19 1.47 -1.41
CA ASP A 120 -15.79 0.22 -0.93
C ASP A 120 -17.32 0.28 -0.97
N ALA A 121 -17.91 1.40 -0.47
CA ALA A 121 -19.35 1.63 -0.56
C ALA A 121 -19.85 1.66 -2.00
N VAL A 122 -19.17 2.39 -2.89
CA VAL A 122 -19.54 2.52 -4.31
C VAL A 122 -19.58 1.16 -5.00
N ALA A 123 -18.56 0.35 -4.81
CA ALA A 123 -18.49 -0.98 -5.40
C ALA A 123 -19.57 -1.92 -4.84
N LYS A 124 -19.84 -1.86 -3.54
CA LYS A 124 -20.93 -2.61 -2.89
C LYS A 124 -22.31 -2.18 -3.36
N ILE A 125 -22.54 -0.89 -3.59
CA ILE A 125 -23.80 -0.37 -4.16
C ILE A 125 -24.02 -0.92 -5.57
N GLU A 126 -22.95 -1.08 -6.37
CA GLU A 126 -23.05 -1.74 -7.68
C GLU A 126 -23.09 -3.29 -7.59
N GLY A 127 -22.85 -3.86 -6.42
CA GLY A 127 -22.81 -5.30 -6.23
C GLY A 127 -21.62 -5.97 -6.92
N LYS A 128 -20.52 -5.23 -7.11
CA LYS A 128 -19.32 -5.68 -7.83
C LYS A 128 -18.10 -5.70 -6.90
N PRO A 129 -17.11 -6.58 -7.14
CA PRO A 129 -15.77 -6.40 -6.61
C PRO A 129 -15.18 -5.07 -7.10
N LEU A 130 -14.39 -4.40 -6.24
CA LEU A 130 -13.79 -3.11 -6.62
C LEU A 130 -12.87 -3.26 -7.83
N PHE A 131 -12.11 -4.35 -7.94
CA PHE A 131 -11.24 -4.57 -9.10
C PHE A 131 -12.01 -4.65 -10.43
N GLN A 132 -13.23 -5.23 -10.42
CA GLN A 132 -14.07 -5.27 -11.61
C GLN A 132 -14.58 -3.87 -11.95
N LEU A 133 -15.05 -3.13 -10.95
CA LEU A 133 -15.49 -1.74 -11.12
C LEU A 133 -14.36 -0.87 -11.70
N LEU A 134 -13.13 -1.05 -11.25
CA LEU A 134 -11.97 -0.32 -11.76
C LEU A 134 -11.65 -0.70 -13.21
N ALA A 135 -11.68 -1.98 -13.55
CA ALA A 135 -11.49 -2.44 -14.92
C ALA A 135 -12.58 -1.89 -15.87
N ASP A 136 -13.83 -1.88 -15.42
CA ASP A 136 -14.96 -1.35 -16.20
C ASP A 136 -14.86 0.16 -16.46
N ARG A 137 -14.40 0.94 -15.45
CA ARG A 137 -14.40 2.41 -15.53
C ARG A 137 -13.11 3.01 -16.10
N TYR A 138 -11.98 2.40 -15.83
CA TYR A 138 -10.64 2.97 -16.09
C TYR A 138 -9.71 2.02 -16.86
N GLY A 139 -10.14 0.78 -17.12
CA GLY A 139 -9.42 -0.23 -17.88
C GLY A 139 -10.14 -0.59 -19.18
N ASN A 140 -9.98 -1.84 -19.57
CA ASN A 140 -10.60 -2.42 -20.76
C ASN A 140 -11.81 -3.34 -20.46
N GLY A 141 -12.30 -3.33 -19.21
CA GLY A 141 -13.40 -4.20 -18.74
C GLY A 141 -12.95 -5.58 -18.27
N GLU A 142 -11.69 -5.97 -18.49
CA GLU A 142 -11.17 -7.29 -18.15
C GLU A 142 -10.08 -7.16 -17.06
N PRO A 143 -10.37 -7.43 -15.77
CA PRO A 143 -9.38 -7.36 -14.71
C PRO A 143 -8.42 -8.56 -14.77
N ASN A 144 -7.17 -8.35 -14.40
CA ASN A 144 -6.24 -9.44 -14.15
C ASN A 144 -6.42 -9.96 -12.70
N ARG A 145 -7.13 -11.06 -12.55
CA ARG A 145 -7.39 -11.64 -11.21
C ARG A 145 -6.18 -12.37 -10.61
N LYS A 146 -5.16 -12.68 -11.40
CA LYS A 146 -3.95 -13.36 -10.93
C LYS A 146 -2.86 -12.33 -10.65
N ILE A 147 -2.64 -12.02 -9.37
CA ILE A 147 -1.76 -10.93 -8.93
C ILE A 147 -0.48 -11.50 -8.35
N PHE A 148 0.67 -11.02 -8.84
CA PHE A 148 1.96 -11.27 -8.24
C PHE A 148 2.03 -10.65 -6.84
N VAL A 149 2.58 -11.41 -5.87
CA VAL A 149 2.79 -10.95 -4.51
C VAL A 149 4.16 -11.39 -4.00
N TYR A 150 4.79 -10.54 -3.18
CA TYR A 150 6.00 -10.90 -2.47
C TYR A 150 5.80 -10.78 -0.96
N ALA A 151 6.57 -11.55 -0.17
CA ALA A 151 6.48 -11.51 1.29
C ALA A 151 7.46 -10.50 1.87
N ALA A 152 6.93 -9.51 2.60
CA ALA A 152 7.74 -8.59 3.40
C ALA A 152 7.99 -9.17 4.79
N GLY A 153 9.27 -9.17 5.19
CA GLY A 153 9.74 -9.68 6.46
C GLY A 153 11.20 -9.31 6.71
N GLY A 154 11.94 -10.19 7.37
CA GLY A 154 13.37 -10.01 7.61
C GLY A 154 13.71 -8.76 8.42
N TYR A 155 12.81 -8.35 9.31
CA TYR A 155 13.02 -7.24 10.25
C TYR A 155 14.12 -7.56 11.25
N TYR A 156 14.43 -6.59 12.10
CA TYR A 156 15.34 -6.79 13.22
C TYR A 156 14.54 -7.13 14.46
N TYR A 157 14.69 -8.36 14.96
CA TYR A 157 14.04 -8.82 16.18
C TYR A 157 15.06 -8.97 17.30
N PRO A 158 14.74 -8.59 18.54
CA PRO A 158 15.62 -8.85 19.67
C PRO A 158 15.91 -10.36 19.81
N GLY A 159 17.20 -10.72 19.83
CA GLY A 159 17.63 -12.12 19.97
C GLY A 159 17.38 -13.02 18.75
N GLN A 160 17.08 -12.44 17.57
CA GLN A 160 17.03 -13.18 16.33
C GLN A 160 18.45 -13.46 15.84
N ASP A 161 18.76 -14.72 15.59
CA ASP A 161 19.95 -15.18 14.91
C ASP A 161 19.69 -15.47 13.41
N HIS A 162 20.73 -15.88 12.71
CA HIS A 162 20.63 -16.19 11.28
C HIS A 162 19.75 -17.41 10.99
N GLU A 163 19.65 -18.38 11.91
CA GLU A 163 18.78 -19.56 11.70
C GLU A 163 17.31 -19.16 11.78
N LYS A 164 16.93 -18.36 12.75
CA LYS A 164 15.54 -17.83 12.82
C LYS A 164 15.17 -17.02 11.59
N LEU A 165 16.12 -16.23 11.06
CA LEU A 165 15.92 -15.48 9.81
C LEU A 165 15.70 -16.43 8.62
N LYS A 166 16.49 -17.50 8.52
CA LYS A 166 16.32 -18.54 7.48
C LYS A 166 14.97 -19.23 7.63
N ASP A 167 14.55 -19.56 8.85
CA ASP A 167 13.27 -20.21 9.12
C ASP A 167 12.09 -19.33 8.74
N GLU A 168 12.17 -18.02 9.02
CA GLU A 168 11.19 -17.03 8.54
C GLU A 168 11.08 -17.07 7.02
N MET A 169 12.19 -16.99 6.30
CA MET A 169 12.19 -17.00 4.83
C MET A 169 11.71 -18.33 4.26
N ARG A 170 12.13 -19.47 4.82
CA ARG A 170 11.60 -20.80 4.45
C ARG A 170 10.08 -20.85 4.59
N SER A 171 9.54 -20.30 5.69
CA SER A 171 8.09 -20.30 5.92
C SER A 171 7.33 -19.54 4.83
N TYR A 172 7.90 -18.49 4.26
CA TYR A 172 7.29 -17.77 3.14
C TYR A 172 7.38 -18.55 1.83
N ILE A 173 8.53 -19.17 1.56
CA ILE A 173 8.73 -20.03 0.37
C ILE A 173 7.76 -21.23 0.42
N ASP A 174 7.63 -21.88 1.57
CA ASP A 174 6.72 -23.02 1.77
C ASP A 174 5.24 -22.63 1.57
N ARG A 175 4.89 -21.37 1.75
CA ARG A 175 3.56 -20.84 1.45
C ARG A 175 3.37 -20.45 -0.02
N GLY A 176 4.38 -20.62 -0.88
CA GLY A 176 4.31 -20.42 -2.31
C GLY A 176 4.85 -19.08 -2.82
N TYR A 177 5.44 -18.25 -1.96
CA TYR A 177 6.10 -17.02 -2.40
C TYR A 177 7.38 -17.33 -3.18
N THR A 178 7.65 -16.54 -4.22
CA THR A 178 8.88 -16.63 -5.03
C THR A 178 9.82 -15.47 -4.81
N VAL A 179 9.34 -14.39 -4.18
CA VAL A 179 10.14 -13.24 -3.79
C VAL A 179 9.89 -12.95 -2.32
N VAL A 180 10.97 -12.76 -1.57
CA VAL A 180 10.96 -12.36 -0.16
C VAL A 180 11.74 -11.07 0.00
N LYS A 181 11.35 -10.22 0.97
CA LYS A 181 12.02 -8.94 1.26
C LYS A 181 12.59 -8.97 2.68
N LYS A 182 13.79 -8.41 2.85
CA LYS A 182 14.42 -8.18 4.16
C LYS A 182 14.81 -6.71 4.35
N LYS A 183 14.82 -6.26 5.58
CA LYS A 183 15.31 -4.93 5.96
C LYS A 183 16.83 -4.90 6.07
N ILE A 184 17.46 -3.79 5.64
CA ILE A 184 18.87 -3.47 5.78
C ILE A 184 19.04 -2.11 6.46
N GLY A 185 20.25 -1.76 6.89
CA GLY A 185 20.56 -0.45 7.49
C GLY A 185 20.31 -0.37 9.00
N GLY A 186 19.75 -1.41 9.62
CA GLY A 186 19.60 -1.48 11.08
C GLY A 186 20.78 -2.17 11.77
N ALA A 187 21.75 -2.68 11.01
CA ALA A 187 23.01 -3.27 11.46
C ALA A 187 24.18 -2.70 10.68
N SER A 188 25.41 -3.20 10.91
CA SER A 188 26.56 -2.84 10.06
C SER A 188 26.41 -3.46 8.66
N LEU A 189 27.08 -2.86 7.67
CA LEU A 189 27.10 -3.41 6.31
C LEU A 189 27.53 -4.89 6.29
N ASP A 190 28.61 -5.23 6.99
CA ASP A 190 29.09 -6.63 7.05
C ASP A 190 28.05 -7.58 7.63
N GLU A 191 27.30 -7.15 8.66
CA GLU A 191 26.24 -7.95 9.25
C GLU A 191 25.04 -8.08 8.31
N ASP A 192 24.65 -7.00 7.64
CA ASP A 192 23.59 -7.05 6.66
C ASP A 192 23.92 -7.95 5.47
N LEU A 193 25.19 -7.96 5.02
CA LEU A 193 25.64 -8.89 3.99
C LEU A 193 25.60 -10.36 4.47
N ARG A 194 26.05 -10.67 5.70
CA ARG A 194 25.90 -12.02 6.28
C ARG A 194 24.45 -12.45 6.36
N ARG A 195 23.53 -11.55 6.71
CA ARG A 195 22.10 -11.80 6.73
C ARG A 195 21.54 -12.05 5.32
N ILE A 196 22.03 -11.33 4.31
CA ILE A 196 21.69 -11.58 2.90
C ILE A 196 22.17 -12.97 2.48
N ASP A 197 23.42 -13.31 2.72
CA ASP A 197 23.98 -14.62 2.40
C ASP A 197 23.20 -15.77 3.08
N SER A 198 22.80 -15.55 4.33
CA SER A 198 21.97 -16.52 5.06
C SER A 198 20.63 -16.77 4.38
N ILE A 199 19.95 -15.72 3.92
CA ILE A 199 18.69 -15.87 3.18
C ILE A 199 18.93 -16.56 1.83
N LEU A 200 19.92 -16.09 1.06
CA LEU A 200 20.23 -16.66 -0.25
C LEU A 200 20.57 -18.16 -0.16
N SER A 201 21.15 -18.61 0.96
CA SER A 201 21.47 -20.04 1.18
C SER A 201 20.24 -20.94 1.29
N VAL A 202 19.04 -20.40 1.47
CA VAL A 202 17.78 -21.16 1.57
C VAL A 202 16.85 -20.92 0.39
N LEU A 203 17.13 -19.95 -0.48
CA LEU A 203 16.39 -19.73 -1.71
C LEU A 203 16.81 -20.75 -2.79
N GLN A 204 15.83 -21.14 -3.61
CA GLN A 204 16.00 -22.04 -4.74
C GLN A 204 16.08 -21.27 -6.06
N ASP A 205 16.41 -21.96 -7.13
CA ASP A 205 16.43 -21.39 -8.49
C ASP A 205 15.08 -20.75 -8.84
N GLY A 206 15.13 -19.53 -9.35
CA GLY A 206 13.94 -18.74 -9.69
C GLY A 206 13.34 -17.94 -8.53
N GLN A 207 13.82 -18.14 -7.29
CA GLN A 207 13.42 -17.32 -6.14
C GLN A 207 14.38 -16.13 -5.98
N LYS A 208 13.86 -15.00 -5.50
CA LYS A 208 14.61 -13.75 -5.39
C LYS A 208 14.48 -13.11 -4.01
N LEU A 209 15.51 -12.36 -3.67
CA LEU A 209 15.53 -11.50 -2.48
C LEU A 209 15.44 -10.02 -2.89
N ALA A 210 14.55 -9.27 -2.27
CA ALA A 210 14.55 -7.82 -2.24
C ALA A 210 15.15 -7.31 -0.92
N VAL A 211 15.83 -6.17 -0.96
CA VAL A 211 16.39 -5.53 0.24
C VAL A 211 15.87 -4.11 0.36
N ASP A 212 15.63 -3.65 1.61
CA ASP A 212 14.96 -2.40 1.90
C ASP A 212 15.65 -1.66 3.06
N ALA A 213 16.14 -0.45 2.78
CA ALA A 213 16.84 0.40 3.73
C ALA A 213 15.92 1.41 4.43
N ASN A 214 14.65 1.50 4.05
CA ASN A 214 13.66 2.44 4.58
C ASN A 214 14.18 3.88 4.66
N GLY A 215 14.84 4.39 3.64
CA GLY A 215 15.32 5.77 3.59
C GLY A 215 16.47 6.11 4.54
N ARG A 216 17.18 5.10 5.06
CA ARG A 216 18.12 5.27 6.19
C ARG A 216 19.43 5.95 5.84
N PHE A 217 19.91 5.81 4.61
CA PHE A 217 21.28 6.13 4.26
C PHE A 217 21.45 7.59 3.77
N ASP A 218 22.59 8.16 4.09
CA ASP A 218 23.16 9.26 3.31
C ASP A 218 23.74 8.72 1.99
N LEU A 219 24.16 9.63 1.11
CA LEU A 219 24.67 9.27 -0.21
C LEU A 219 25.89 8.33 -0.13
N ASP A 220 26.85 8.62 0.75
CA ASP A 220 28.08 7.82 0.87
C ASP A 220 27.77 6.39 1.34
N THR A 221 26.90 6.25 2.34
CA THR A 221 26.43 4.94 2.82
C THR A 221 25.65 4.22 1.74
N ALA A 222 24.73 4.90 1.05
CA ALA A 222 23.96 4.33 -0.04
C ALA A 222 24.85 3.78 -1.17
N ILE A 223 25.93 4.51 -1.53
CA ILE A 223 26.92 4.07 -2.51
C ILE A 223 27.71 2.85 -1.99
N GLN A 224 28.11 2.82 -0.72
CA GLN A 224 28.80 1.66 -0.13
C GLN A 224 27.93 0.40 -0.23
N TYR A 225 26.65 0.51 0.18
CA TYR A 225 25.69 -0.60 0.01
C TYR A 225 25.48 -0.97 -1.45
N ALA A 226 25.29 -0.01 -2.35
CA ALA A 226 25.13 -0.25 -3.79
C ALA A 226 26.28 -1.08 -4.37
N LYS A 227 27.53 -0.71 -4.07
CA LYS A 227 28.72 -1.44 -4.50
C LYS A 227 28.75 -2.88 -3.94
N ALA A 228 28.45 -3.04 -2.66
CA ALA A 228 28.42 -4.35 -2.01
C ALA A 228 27.27 -5.24 -2.54
N LEU A 229 26.09 -4.64 -2.78
CA LEU A 229 24.93 -5.35 -3.29
C LEU A 229 25.04 -5.71 -4.77
N SER A 230 25.91 -5.08 -5.54
CA SER A 230 26.08 -5.33 -6.97
C SER A 230 26.52 -6.77 -7.30
N GLN A 231 27.11 -7.50 -6.36
CA GLN A 231 27.47 -8.91 -6.53
C GLN A 231 26.27 -9.87 -6.51
N TYR A 232 25.13 -9.46 -5.93
CA TYR A 232 23.94 -10.29 -5.77
C TYR A 232 22.94 -10.07 -6.91
N ASP A 233 22.17 -11.09 -7.25
CA ASP A 233 21.03 -10.99 -8.18
C ASP A 233 19.73 -10.70 -7.40
N LEU A 234 19.64 -9.49 -6.84
CA LEU A 234 18.51 -9.05 -6.05
C LEU A 234 17.30 -8.70 -6.94
N PHE A 235 16.10 -8.85 -6.39
CA PHE A 235 14.87 -8.40 -7.04
C PHE A 235 14.86 -6.88 -7.15
N TRP A 236 15.21 -6.17 -6.05
CA TRP A 236 15.53 -4.74 -6.03
C TRP A 236 16.31 -4.31 -4.80
N TYR A 237 16.86 -3.10 -4.86
CA TYR A 237 17.36 -2.31 -3.74
C TYR A 237 16.39 -1.17 -3.49
N GLU A 238 15.69 -1.19 -2.33
CA GLU A 238 14.58 -0.33 -1.99
C GLU A 238 15.00 0.78 -1.05
N GLU A 239 14.49 1.99 -1.30
CA GLU A 239 14.59 3.19 -0.45
C GLU A 239 15.96 3.42 0.18
N PRO A 240 17.04 3.60 -0.61
CA PRO A 240 18.38 3.77 -0.07
C PRO A 240 18.52 5.01 0.82
N GLY A 241 17.93 6.16 0.44
CA GLY A 241 18.00 7.42 1.15
C GLY A 241 16.63 8.05 1.41
N ASP A 242 16.63 9.23 2.01
CA ASP A 242 15.40 9.97 2.28
C ASP A 242 14.51 10.01 1.03
N PRO A 243 13.21 9.67 1.14
CA PRO A 243 12.30 9.57 -0.01
C PRO A 243 12.14 10.88 -0.79
N LEU A 244 12.43 12.03 -0.18
CA LEU A 244 12.39 13.34 -0.85
C LEU A 244 13.76 13.81 -1.36
N ASP A 245 14.84 13.06 -1.11
CA ASP A 245 16.18 13.34 -1.67
C ASP A 245 16.29 12.72 -3.08
N PHE A 246 15.64 13.37 -4.04
CA PHE A 246 15.65 12.93 -5.44
C PHE A 246 17.05 13.00 -6.08
N GLU A 247 17.93 13.88 -5.59
CA GLU A 247 19.32 13.98 -6.07
C GLU A 247 20.14 12.77 -5.63
N LEU A 248 20.01 12.32 -4.39
CA LEU A 248 20.61 11.07 -3.90
C LEU A 248 20.17 9.91 -4.77
N GLN A 249 18.88 9.76 -4.99
CA GLN A 249 18.30 8.69 -5.80
C GLN A 249 18.83 8.71 -7.23
N ALA A 250 18.89 9.89 -7.86
CA ALA A 250 19.42 10.08 -9.22
C ALA A 250 20.92 9.80 -9.31
N THR A 251 21.68 10.19 -8.29
CA THR A 251 23.13 9.98 -8.24
C THR A 251 23.48 8.51 -8.08
N LEU A 252 22.71 7.78 -7.23
CA LEU A 252 22.96 6.38 -6.90
C LEU A 252 22.92 5.47 -8.13
N ARG A 253 22.10 5.77 -9.13
CA ARG A 253 22.03 4.99 -10.38
C ARG A 253 23.37 4.90 -11.14
N ASN A 254 24.30 5.82 -10.87
CA ASN A 254 25.64 5.78 -11.47
C ASN A 254 26.53 4.70 -10.81
N TYR A 255 26.13 4.18 -9.66
CA TYR A 255 26.86 3.18 -8.87
C TYR A 255 26.11 1.84 -8.78
N TYR A 256 24.82 1.82 -9.14
CA TYR A 256 23.96 0.63 -9.07
C TYR A 256 23.11 0.50 -10.35
N ASP A 257 23.49 -0.45 -11.20
CA ASP A 257 22.83 -0.65 -12.50
C ASP A 257 21.67 -1.66 -12.44
N LYS A 258 21.47 -2.32 -11.30
CA LYS A 258 20.38 -3.28 -11.07
C LYS A 258 19.07 -2.58 -10.66
N PRO A 259 17.93 -3.30 -10.60
CA PRO A 259 16.66 -2.69 -10.24
C PRO A 259 16.68 -2.00 -8.87
N MET A 260 16.12 -0.81 -8.81
CA MET A 260 15.81 -0.07 -7.59
C MET A 260 14.29 0.02 -7.41
N ALA A 261 13.85 0.23 -6.18
CA ALA A 261 12.46 0.47 -5.84
C ALA A 261 12.34 1.61 -4.83
N THR A 262 11.28 2.44 -4.97
CA THR A 262 10.98 3.51 -4.01
C THR A 262 9.57 4.05 -4.25
N GLY A 263 9.06 4.86 -3.32
CA GLY A 263 7.83 5.62 -3.49
C GLY A 263 6.78 5.42 -2.40
N GLU A 264 7.00 4.54 -1.44
CA GLU A 264 6.04 4.27 -0.36
C GLU A 264 5.76 5.52 0.50
N ASP A 265 6.76 6.36 0.69
CA ASP A 265 6.68 7.60 1.49
C ASP A 265 6.44 8.87 0.65
N LEU A 266 6.00 8.73 -0.61
CA LEU A 266 5.56 9.84 -1.45
C LEU A 266 4.04 9.98 -1.39
N PHE A 267 3.57 10.97 -0.63
CA PHE A 267 2.17 11.07 -0.21
C PHE A 267 1.28 11.93 -1.11
N SER A 268 1.72 12.21 -2.34
CA SER A 268 0.93 12.91 -3.35
C SER A 268 1.40 12.61 -4.77
N MET A 269 0.52 12.84 -5.75
CA MET A 269 0.89 12.78 -7.17
C MET A 269 2.03 13.77 -7.49
N GLN A 270 2.11 14.91 -6.79
CA GLN A 270 3.16 15.90 -6.99
C GLN A 270 4.53 15.37 -6.55
N ASP A 271 4.60 14.66 -5.41
CA ASP A 271 5.83 14.03 -4.93
C ASP A 271 6.24 12.90 -5.87
N ALA A 272 5.30 12.05 -6.28
CA ALA A 272 5.51 11.01 -7.28
C ALA A 272 6.04 11.57 -8.61
N ARG A 273 5.46 12.68 -9.09
CA ARG A 273 5.93 13.37 -10.31
C ARG A 273 7.35 13.91 -10.16
N ASN A 274 7.70 14.42 -8.98
CA ASN A 274 9.06 14.91 -8.72
C ASN A 274 10.07 13.77 -8.70
N LEU A 275 9.73 12.62 -8.14
CA LEU A 275 10.55 11.41 -8.25
C LEU A 275 10.80 11.04 -9.73
N ILE A 276 9.76 11.00 -10.56
CA ILE A 276 9.87 10.66 -11.98
C ILE A 276 10.74 11.68 -12.75
N ARG A 277 10.61 12.96 -12.43
CA ARG A 277 11.34 14.04 -13.12
C ARG A 277 12.80 14.15 -12.69
N TYR A 278 13.08 13.94 -11.41
CA TYR A 278 14.37 14.31 -10.80
C TYR A 278 15.08 13.15 -10.13
N GLY A 279 14.38 12.08 -9.76
CA GLY A 279 14.94 10.93 -9.03
C GLY A 279 15.70 9.92 -9.90
N GLY A 280 15.77 10.14 -11.22
CA GLY A 280 16.56 9.30 -12.11
C GLY A 280 16.04 7.86 -12.27
N MET A 281 14.80 7.59 -11.93
CA MET A 281 14.17 6.28 -12.06
C MET A 281 14.05 5.85 -13.52
N ARG A 282 14.17 4.54 -13.76
CA ARG A 282 14.25 3.94 -15.12
C ARG A 282 13.02 3.07 -15.39
N PRO A 283 12.15 3.45 -16.36
CA PRO A 283 10.88 2.75 -16.61
C PRO A 283 11.06 1.33 -17.16
N ASP A 284 12.23 0.98 -17.67
CA ASP A 284 12.56 -0.34 -18.19
C ASP A 284 12.97 -1.36 -17.12
N ARG A 285 13.33 -0.91 -15.90
CA ARG A 285 13.89 -1.80 -14.87
C ARG A 285 13.52 -1.49 -13.42
N ASP A 286 13.28 -0.23 -13.05
CA ASP A 286 12.98 0.16 -11.67
C ASP A 286 11.50 0.00 -11.32
N TRP A 287 11.18 -0.01 -10.04
CA TRP A 287 9.85 -0.24 -9.50
C TRP A 287 9.36 0.94 -8.68
N LEU A 288 8.06 1.19 -8.73
CA LEU A 288 7.39 2.28 -8.02
C LEU A 288 6.44 1.67 -6.98
N GLN A 289 6.56 2.11 -5.72
CA GLN A 289 5.86 1.50 -4.60
C GLN A 289 4.81 2.43 -3.97
N PHE A 290 4.23 3.34 -4.77
CA PHE A 290 3.20 4.27 -4.28
C PHE A 290 2.08 3.52 -3.57
N ASP A 291 1.74 3.99 -2.36
CA ASP A 291 0.71 3.41 -1.50
C ASP A 291 -0.52 4.31 -1.46
N CYS A 292 -1.63 3.86 -2.06
CA CYS A 292 -2.85 4.67 -2.11
C CYS A 292 -3.46 4.91 -0.72
N ALA A 293 -3.22 4.03 0.24
CA ALA A 293 -3.70 4.20 1.61
C ALA A 293 -2.96 5.31 2.38
N LEU A 294 -1.78 5.72 1.91
CA LEU A 294 -0.98 6.82 2.46
C LEU A 294 -1.09 8.12 1.66
N SER A 295 -1.41 8.04 0.36
CA SER A 295 -1.34 9.16 -0.58
C SER A 295 -2.71 9.59 -1.11
N TYR A 296 -3.58 10.07 -0.26
CA TYR A 296 -4.91 10.63 -0.60
C TYR A 296 -5.91 9.65 -1.23
N GLY A 297 -5.66 8.35 -1.22
CA GLY A 297 -6.59 7.34 -1.69
C GLY A 297 -6.54 7.05 -3.20
N LEU A 298 -7.59 6.38 -3.68
CA LEU A 298 -7.64 5.89 -5.06
C LEU A 298 -7.84 7.01 -6.08
N VAL A 299 -8.56 8.07 -5.73
CA VAL A 299 -8.71 9.24 -6.64
C VAL A 299 -7.33 9.83 -6.96
N GLU A 300 -6.47 10.02 -5.98
CA GLU A 300 -5.09 10.50 -6.20
C GLU A 300 -4.23 9.44 -6.90
N TYR A 301 -4.43 8.16 -6.61
CA TYR A 301 -3.69 7.08 -7.27
C TYR A 301 -3.99 7.02 -8.77
N LEU A 302 -5.25 7.20 -9.18
CA LEU A 302 -5.64 7.32 -10.59
C LEU A 302 -4.93 8.49 -11.28
N ARG A 303 -4.89 9.66 -10.63
CA ARG A 303 -4.13 10.83 -11.12
C ARG A 303 -2.63 10.54 -11.21
N THR A 304 -2.10 9.74 -10.30
CA THR A 304 -0.68 9.31 -10.32
C THR A 304 -0.43 8.39 -11.50
N LEU A 305 -1.32 7.42 -11.79
CA LEU A 305 -1.20 6.55 -12.97
C LEU A 305 -1.27 7.34 -14.29
N ASP A 306 -2.16 8.32 -14.39
CA ASP A 306 -2.24 9.21 -15.54
C ASP A 306 -0.94 10.00 -15.74
N MET A 307 -0.39 10.54 -14.65
CA MET A 307 0.90 11.23 -14.68
C MET A 307 2.03 10.29 -15.11
N LEU A 308 2.08 9.06 -14.61
CA LEU A 308 3.06 8.05 -14.99
C LEU A 308 2.99 7.73 -16.48
N HIS A 309 1.79 7.51 -17.01
CA HIS A 309 1.58 7.27 -18.44
C HIS A 309 2.11 8.43 -19.30
N GLN A 310 1.86 9.70 -18.90
CA GLN A 310 2.39 10.88 -19.59
C GLN A 310 3.92 10.96 -19.59
N HIS A 311 4.59 10.27 -18.66
CA HIS A 311 6.05 10.19 -18.55
C HIS A 311 6.64 8.86 -19.08
N GLY A 312 5.85 8.08 -19.81
CA GLY A 312 6.30 6.84 -20.46
C GLY A 312 6.43 5.63 -19.53
N TRP A 313 5.80 5.67 -18.35
CA TRP A 313 5.76 4.54 -17.44
C TRP A 313 4.51 3.68 -17.67
N SER A 314 4.68 2.36 -17.53
CA SER A 314 3.58 1.41 -17.49
C SER A 314 3.08 1.22 -16.05
N PRO A 315 1.76 1.07 -15.82
CA PRO A 315 1.20 0.65 -14.53
C PRO A 315 1.83 -0.65 -14.00
N SER A 316 2.27 -1.54 -14.90
CA SER A 316 2.95 -2.79 -14.53
C SER A 316 4.29 -2.60 -13.82
N ARG A 317 4.81 -1.39 -13.75
CA ARG A 317 5.99 -1.02 -12.93
C ARG A 317 5.63 -0.56 -11.52
N CYS A 318 4.36 -0.52 -11.18
CA CYS A 318 3.90 -0.21 -9.83
C CYS A 318 3.65 -1.51 -9.06
N ILE A 319 4.30 -1.65 -7.90
CA ILE A 319 4.01 -2.69 -6.90
C ILE A 319 3.79 -1.99 -5.57
N PRO A 320 2.54 -1.67 -5.19
CA PRO A 320 2.24 -0.88 -4.01
C PRO A 320 2.80 -1.48 -2.72
N HIS A 321 3.29 -0.60 -1.85
CA HIS A 321 3.63 -0.88 -0.46
C HIS A 321 2.39 -1.19 0.38
N GLY A 322 2.58 -1.78 1.55
CA GLY A 322 1.62 -1.85 2.65
C GLY A 322 0.79 -3.12 2.70
N GLY A 323 0.86 -3.97 1.69
CA GLY A 323 0.15 -5.25 1.69
C GLY A 323 -1.37 -5.12 1.83
N HIS A 324 -1.95 -3.99 1.40
CA HIS A 324 -3.33 -3.64 1.63
C HIS A 324 -4.26 -4.27 0.60
N GLN A 325 -5.46 -4.73 1.03
CA GLN A 325 -6.46 -5.31 0.11
C GLN A 325 -6.94 -4.30 -0.95
N MET A 326 -6.96 -3.00 -0.64
CA MET A 326 -7.23 -1.95 -1.61
C MET A 326 -6.23 -1.98 -2.76
N SER A 327 -4.94 -2.07 -2.45
CA SER A 327 -3.87 -2.14 -3.45
C SER A 327 -3.95 -3.38 -4.33
N LEU A 328 -4.39 -4.53 -3.78
CA LEU A 328 -4.69 -5.73 -4.55
C LEU A 328 -5.80 -5.50 -5.58
N ASN A 329 -6.87 -4.80 -5.19
CA ASN A 329 -7.96 -4.44 -6.11
C ASN A 329 -7.48 -3.50 -7.22
N ILE A 330 -6.62 -2.54 -6.89
CA ILE A 330 -6.02 -1.65 -7.89
C ILE A 330 -5.13 -2.44 -8.85
N ALA A 331 -4.30 -3.35 -8.32
CA ALA A 331 -3.42 -4.19 -9.14
C ALA A 331 -4.23 -5.05 -10.12
N ALA A 332 -5.31 -5.67 -9.63
CA ALA A 332 -6.19 -6.50 -10.47
C ALA A 332 -6.96 -5.69 -11.52
N GLY A 333 -7.53 -4.56 -11.13
CA GLY A 333 -8.39 -3.75 -12.00
C GLY A 333 -7.64 -2.90 -13.01
N LEU A 334 -6.43 -2.44 -12.67
CA LEU A 334 -5.66 -1.47 -13.47
C LEU A 334 -4.32 -2.02 -13.97
N GLY A 335 -4.05 -3.32 -13.78
CA GLY A 335 -2.89 -3.98 -14.37
C GLY A 335 -1.55 -3.56 -13.75
N LEU A 336 -1.50 -3.37 -12.43
CA LEU A 336 -0.22 -3.12 -11.76
C LEU A 336 0.67 -4.38 -11.77
N GLY A 337 1.96 -4.22 -11.47
CA GLY A 337 2.96 -5.29 -11.50
C GLY A 337 2.81 -6.32 -10.37
N GLY A 338 2.07 -6.00 -9.32
CA GLY A 338 1.87 -6.87 -8.17
C GLY A 338 1.47 -6.10 -6.91
N ASN A 339 1.65 -6.71 -5.76
CA ASN A 339 1.40 -6.11 -4.46
C ASN A 339 2.33 -6.68 -3.38
N GLU A 340 2.70 -5.86 -2.41
CA GLU A 340 3.35 -6.33 -1.19
C GLU A 340 2.40 -7.21 -0.36
N SER A 341 2.95 -8.06 0.50
CA SER A 341 2.17 -8.89 1.41
C SER A 341 2.86 -9.04 2.76
N TYR A 342 2.06 -9.00 3.82
CA TYR A 342 2.48 -9.25 5.19
C TYR A 342 1.82 -10.53 5.71
N PRO A 343 2.38 -11.72 5.46
CA PRO A 343 1.69 -12.98 5.78
C PRO A 343 1.44 -13.20 7.27
N ASP A 344 2.30 -12.67 8.14
CA ASP A 344 2.21 -12.89 9.60
C ASP A 344 2.17 -11.59 10.41
N LEU A 345 2.37 -10.44 9.76
CA LEU A 345 2.49 -9.16 10.44
C LEU A 345 1.17 -8.39 10.40
N PHE A 346 0.98 -7.52 11.41
CA PHE A 346 -0.13 -6.58 11.48
C PHE A 346 -1.53 -7.21 11.47
N GLN A 347 -1.66 -8.42 11.99
CA GLN A 347 -2.97 -9.08 12.06
C GLN A 347 -3.94 -8.31 12.99
N PRO A 348 -5.24 -8.23 12.65
CA PRO A 348 -5.91 -8.86 11.50
C PRO A 348 -5.84 -8.04 10.19
N TYR A 349 -5.10 -6.94 10.15
CA TYR A 349 -5.08 -5.99 9.02
C TYR A 349 -4.21 -6.45 7.85
N GLY A 350 -3.12 -7.15 8.11
CA GLY A 350 -2.23 -7.72 7.10
C GLY A 350 -2.78 -9.00 6.46
N GLY A 351 -2.20 -9.41 5.34
CA GLY A 351 -2.54 -10.65 4.64
C GLY A 351 -3.78 -10.55 3.73
N PHE A 352 -4.23 -11.69 3.25
CA PHE A 352 -5.31 -11.83 2.26
C PHE A 352 -6.64 -12.21 2.91
N PRO A 353 -7.76 -12.16 2.16
CA PRO A 353 -9.01 -12.82 2.57
C PRO A 353 -8.80 -14.29 2.92
N ASP A 354 -9.66 -14.81 3.81
CA ASP A 354 -9.55 -16.17 4.30
C ASP A 354 -9.61 -17.21 3.15
N GLY A 355 -8.75 -18.20 3.20
CA GLY A 355 -8.66 -19.24 2.19
C GLY A 355 -7.90 -18.87 0.91
N VAL A 356 -7.51 -17.60 0.71
CA VAL A 356 -6.64 -17.21 -0.40
C VAL A 356 -5.22 -17.72 -0.13
N LYS A 357 -4.67 -18.45 -1.12
CA LYS A 357 -3.33 -19.04 -1.06
C LYS A 357 -2.43 -18.42 -2.10
N VAL A 358 -1.15 -18.37 -1.80
CA VAL A 358 -0.10 -18.02 -2.77
C VAL A 358 0.29 -19.31 -3.52
N ASP A 359 0.36 -19.22 -4.83
CA ASP A 359 0.80 -20.31 -5.71
C ASP A 359 1.79 -19.75 -6.74
N GLY A 360 3.04 -20.20 -6.66
CA GLY A 360 4.10 -19.76 -7.54
C GLY A 360 4.32 -18.23 -7.55
N GLY A 361 4.16 -17.57 -6.40
CA GLY A 361 4.29 -16.12 -6.25
C GLY A 361 3.02 -15.32 -6.62
N TYR A 362 1.89 -15.98 -6.85
CA TYR A 362 0.65 -15.31 -7.25
C TYR A 362 -0.51 -15.69 -6.33
N ILE A 363 -1.45 -14.77 -6.19
CA ILE A 363 -2.80 -15.06 -5.64
C ILE A 363 -3.84 -14.92 -6.73
N THR A 364 -5.01 -15.53 -6.51
CA THR A 364 -6.21 -15.27 -7.32
C THR A 364 -7.19 -14.45 -6.50
N MET A 365 -7.60 -13.30 -7.03
CA MET A 365 -8.57 -12.42 -6.37
C MET A 365 -9.91 -13.12 -6.19
N PRO A 366 -10.46 -13.16 -4.94
CA PRO A 366 -11.79 -13.73 -4.71
C PRO A 366 -12.88 -12.80 -5.26
N ASP A 367 -14.04 -13.38 -5.52
CA ASP A 367 -15.21 -12.65 -6.06
C ASP A 367 -16.06 -12.13 -4.90
N LEU A 368 -15.60 -11.02 -4.28
CA LEU A 368 -16.24 -10.41 -3.12
C LEU A 368 -16.62 -8.96 -3.46
N PRO A 369 -17.85 -8.52 -3.12
CA PRO A 369 -18.26 -7.13 -3.34
C PRO A 369 -17.37 -6.13 -2.59
N GLY A 370 -17.20 -4.94 -3.16
CA GLY A 370 -16.34 -3.92 -2.57
C GLY A 370 -14.87 -4.28 -2.65
N ILE A 371 -14.11 -3.88 -1.64
CA ILE A 371 -12.70 -4.24 -1.47
C ILE A 371 -12.54 -5.72 -1.05
N GLY A 372 -13.62 -6.30 -0.51
CA GLY A 372 -13.64 -7.70 -0.09
C GLY A 372 -13.18 -7.90 1.37
N PHE A 373 -13.30 -6.88 2.22
CA PHE A 373 -12.97 -6.99 3.65
C PHE A 373 -13.79 -8.05 4.38
N GLU A 374 -15.01 -8.30 3.92
CA GLU A 374 -15.91 -9.34 4.44
C GLU A 374 -15.32 -10.76 4.32
N GLY A 375 -14.42 -10.97 3.39
CA GLY A 375 -13.72 -12.25 3.18
C GLY A 375 -12.63 -12.52 4.21
N LYS A 376 -12.34 -11.60 5.13
CA LYS A 376 -11.38 -11.78 6.22
C LYS A 376 -12.11 -11.63 7.56
N ALA A 377 -12.52 -12.74 8.15
CA ALA A 377 -13.45 -12.79 9.27
C ALA A 377 -13.03 -11.94 10.48
N ASP A 378 -11.76 -12.05 10.89
CA ASP A 378 -11.22 -11.31 12.05
C ASP A 378 -11.16 -9.80 11.78
N LEU A 379 -10.76 -9.38 10.59
CA LEU A 379 -10.76 -7.97 10.19
C LEU A 379 -12.19 -7.42 10.12
N PHE A 380 -13.09 -8.17 9.49
CA PHE A 380 -14.47 -7.74 9.34
C PHE A 380 -15.19 -7.61 10.69
N ALA A 381 -14.89 -8.50 11.64
CA ALA A 381 -15.40 -8.40 13.01
C ALA A 381 -14.98 -7.09 13.71
N GLU A 382 -13.74 -6.60 13.47
CA GLU A 382 -13.32 -5.29 13.99
C GLU A 382 -14.05 -4.13 13.29
N MET A 383 -14.25 -4.23 11.98
CA MET A 383 -14.96 -3.21 11.20
C MET A 383 -16.46 -3.11 11.58
N GLN A 384 -17.10 -4.25 11.80
CA GLN A 384 -18.52 -4.30 12.22
C GLN A 384 -18.78 -3.57 13.55
N LYS A 385 -17.80 -3.54 14.46
CA LYS A 385 -17.92 -2.78 15.72
C LYS A 385 -18.07 -1.26 15.50
N LEU A 386 -17.67 -0.77 14.32
CA LEU A 386 -17.87 0.64 13.95
C LEU A 386 -19.29 0.91 13.45
N SER A 387 -19.93 -0.06 12.82
CA SER A 387 -21.26 0.11 12.18
C SER A 387 -22.42 -0.42 13.04
N ALA A 388 -22.12 -1.03 14.19
CA ALA A 388 -23.11 -1.51 15.15
C ALA A 388 -23.79 -0.39 15.92
#